data_f95ddeb4f5f1e2bec906148b1fa20b07
#
_entry.id   f95ddeb4f5f1e2bec906148b1fa20b07
#
_cell.length_a   1.000
_cell.length_b   1.000
_cell.length_c   1.000
_cell.angle_alpha   90.00
_cell.angle_beta   90.00
_cell.angle_gamma   90.00
#
_symmetry.space_group_name_H-M   'P 1'
#
loop_
_entity.id
_entity.type
_entity.pdbx_description
1 polymer ?
#
loop_
_entity_poly.entity_id
_entity_poly.type
_entity_poly.pdbx_seq_one_letter_code
_entity_poly.pdbx_strand_id
1 'polypeptide(L)'
;MEQTQSLKQLILDIDDKRIFLPEFQRDFVWEISKTYDLFDSLVKDIFIGAIIYGIPSFDIAIREIDNRKKITKGKKRAAIEVKTITKKEIEDINKIGGNFRLVLDGQQRTTSLYRALKGTDEVWFVAKNEEELVNTSFENAKLEELLEEITGEQDTERLSIKLSDVWDIEQNDYDEEEIKENFFFKTFYYQTYYNDQGYDIKSEFKKYRILRKKIADLFKSEKLLSFYLLDMNLEKFVVFFERSNTSGVQLNFIDILAAK
;
A
#
# COMPACT_ATOMS: atom_id res chain seq x y z
N MET A 1 -21.89 5.28 -6.64
CA MET A 1 -21.78 6.13 -5.44
C MET A 1 -20.36 6.05 -4.95
N GLU A 2 -19.73 7.16 -4.65
CA GLU A 2 -18.41 7.18 -4.04
C GLU A 2 -18.47 6.60 -2.63
N GLN A 3 -17.52 5.75 -2.30
CA GLN A 3 -17.36 5.13 -0.98
C GLN A 3 -15.93 5.32 -0.52
N THR A 4 -15.72 5.25 0.78
CA THR A 4 -14.39 5.32 1.38
C THR A 4 -14.02 3.98 1.99
N GLN A 5 -12.72 3.68 2.01
CA GLN A 5 -12.19 2.51 2.72
C GLN A 5 -10.85 2.89 3.36
N SER A 6 -10.51 2.22 4.44
CA SER A 6 -9.20 2.39 5.05
C SER A 6 -8.12 1.64 4.25
N LEU A 7 -6.88 2.08 4.38
CA LEU A 7 -5.74 1.37 3.80
C LEU A 7 -5.66 -0.07 4.37
N LYS A 8 -5.95 -0.23 5.67
CA LYS A 8 -6.03 -1.55 6.31
C LYS A 8 -7.03 -2.47 5.60
N GLN A 9 -8.25 -1.98 5.32
CA GLN A 9 -9.28 -2.78 4.67
C GLN A 9 -8.86 -3.16 3.24
N LEU A 10 -8.25 -2.23 2.50
CA LEU A 10 -7.75 -2.52 1.15
C LEU A 10 -6.76 -3.70 1.15
N ILE A 11 -5.77 -3.66 2.06
CA ILE A 11 -4.75 -4.70 2.13
C ILE A 11 -5.33 -6.06 2.54
N LEU A 12 -6.24 -6.07 3.52
CA LEU A 12 -6.93 -7.29 3.93
C LEU A 12 -7.79 -7.87 2.80
N ASP A 13 -8.50 -7.04 2.04
CA ASP A 13 -9.29 -7.51 0.90
C ASP A 13 -8.41 -8.10 -0.22
N ILE A 14 -7.18 -7.61 -0.40
CA ILE A 14 -6.21 -8.19 -1.34
C ILE A 14 -5.70 -9.55 -0.80
N ASP A 15 -5.32 -9.61 0.48
CA ASP A 15 -4.84 -10.84 1.12
C ASP A 15 -5.91 -11.95 1.11
N ASP A 16 -7.16 -11.58 1.35
CA ASP A 16 -8.33 -12.47 1.32
C ASP A 16 -8.77 -12.87 -0.09
N LYS A 17 -8.02 -12.47 -1.12
CA LYS A 17 -8.35 -12.77 -2.52
C LYS A 17 -9.75 -12.27 -2.94
N ARG A 18 -10.10 -11.05 -2.53
CA ARG A 18 -11.33 -10.35 -2.93
C ARG A 18 -11.09 -9.35 -4.05
N ILE A 19 -9.83 -8.88 -4.20
CA ILE A 19 -9.43 -7.88 -5.18
C ILE A 19 -8.40 -8.48 -6.14
N PHE A 20 -8.68 -8.36 -7.43
CA PHE A 20 -7.84 -8.86 -8.51
C PHE A 20 -7.63 -7.80 -9.59
N LEU A 21 -6.71 -8.09 -10.51
CA LEU A 21 -6.50 -7.33 -11.74
C LEU A 21 -7.04 -8.16 -12.92
N PRO A 22 -7.66 -7.52 -13.93
CA PRO A 22 -7.80 -8.14 -15.26
C PRO A 22 -6.42 -8.53 -15.80
N GLU A 23 -6.30 -9.69 -16.42
CA GLU A 23 -5.02 -10.24 -16.93
C GLU A 23 -4.34 -9.29 -17.91
N PHE A 24 -5.08 -8.69 -18.83
CA PHE A 24 -4.57 -7.81 -19.88
C PHE A 24 -4.06 -6.44 -19.38
N GLN A 25 -4.31 -6.05 -18.13
CA GLN A 25 -3.76 -4.79 -17.60
C GLN A 25 -2.24 -4.87 -17.56
N ARG A 26 -1.59 -3.73 -17.86
CA ARG A 26 -0.12 -3.61 -17.84
C ARG A 26 0.47 -4.02 -16.51
N ASP A 27 1.72 -4.45 -16.51
CA ASP A 27 2.47 -4.74 -15.30
C ASP A 27 2.67 -3.50 -14.42
N PHE A 28 3.08 -3.75 -13.17
CA PHE A 28 3.49 -2.68 -12.26
C PHE A 28 4.81 -2.07 -12.72
N VAL A 29 4.76 -0.77 -13.04
CA VAL A 29 5.89 -0.04 -13.64
C VAL A 29 6.33 1.19 -12.85
N TRP A 30 5.62 1.56 -11.78
CA TRP A 30 5.99 2.73 -11.01
C TRP A 30 7.40 2.59 -10.42
N GLU A 31 8.18 3.67 -10.56
CA GLU A 31 9.42 3.82 -9.82
C GLU A 31 9.12 3.99 -8.33
N ILE A 32 10.07 3.59 -7.49
CA ILE A 32 9.88 3.59 -6.03
C ILE A 32 9.60 5.01 -5.48
N SER A 33 10.16 6.04 -6.10
CA SER A 33 9.89 7.43 -5.75
C SER A 33 8.40 7.79 -5.78
N LYS A 34 7.65 7.21 -6.71
CA LYS A 34 6.18 7.38 -6.76
C LYS A 34 5.47 6.78 -5.56
N THR A 35 6.04 5.73 -4.97
CA THR A 35 5.54 5.17 -3.72
C THR A 35 5.78 6.13 -2.55
N TYR A 36 6.96 6.78 -2.50
CA TYR A 36 7.24 7.78 -1.48
C TYR A 36 6.33 9.00 -1.61
N ASP A 37 6.16 9.54 -2.83
CA ASP A 37 5.22 10.64 -3.14
C ASP A 37 3.78 10.29 -2.70
N LEU A 38 3.38 9.01 -2.87
CA LEU A 38 2.05 8.53 -2.50
C LEU A 38 1.86 8.56 -0.98
N PHE A 39 2.83 8.06 -0.21
CA PHE A 39 2.78 8.09 1.25
C PHE A 39 2.95 9.50 1.80
N ASP A 40 3.77 10.34 1.19
CA ASP A 40 3.88 11.77 1.55
C ASP A 40 2.51 12.47 1.39
N SER A 41 1.80 12.18 0.31
CA SER A 41 0.44 12.70 0.11
C SER A 41 -0.54 12.23 1.19
N LEU A 42 -0.47 10.94 1.59
CA LEU A 42 -1.30 10.41 2.67
C LEU A 42 -0.99 11.06 4.03
N VAL A 43 0.29 11.29 4.31
CA VAL A 43 0.75 11.99 5.53
C VAL A 43 0.23 13.42 5.60
N LYS A 44 0.16 14.11 4.46
CA LYS A 44 -0.29 15.49 4.32
C LYS A 44 -1.81 15.65 4.12
N ASP A 45 -2.59 14.58 4.34
CA ASP A 45 -4.03 14.56 4.08
C ASP A 45 -4.40 14.98 2.64
N ILE A 46 -3.52 14.74 1.65
CA ILE A 46 -3.78 15.03 0.24
C ILE A 46 -4.48 13.84 -0.41
N PHE A 47 -5.56 14.11 -1.11
CA PHE A 47 -6.31 13.09 -1.86
C PHE A 47 -5.46 12.45 -2.96
N ILE A 48 -5.28 11.14 -2.88
CA ILE A 48 -4.43 10.37 -3.82
C ILE A 48 -5.17 9.85 -5.05
N GLY A 49 -6.42 10.22 -5.23
CA GLY A 49 -7.28 9.75 -6.30
C GLY A 49 -8.10 8.50 -5.93
N ALA A 50 -9.20 8.30 -6.65
CA ALA A 50 -10.09 7.16 -6.41
C ALA A 50 -9.56 5.88 -7.06
N ILE A 51 -9.92 4.73 -6.47
CA ILE A 51 -9.81 3.42 -7.12
C ILE A 51 -11.17 3.10 -7.76
N ILE A 52 -11.16 2.63 -9.00
CA ILE A 52 -12.39 2.20 -9.66
C ILE A 52 -12.40 0.67 -9.68
N TYR A 53 -13.38 0.10 -9.01
CA TYR A 53 -13.63 -1.33 -9.01
C TYR A 53 -14.79 -1.70 -9.94
N GLY A 54 -14.70 -2.88 -10.55
CA GLY A 54 -15.79 -3.49 -11.33
C GLY A 54 -16.17 -4.86 -10.79
N ILE A 55 -17.46 -5.16 -10.80
CA ILE A 55 -17.98 -6.51 -10.59
C ILE A 55 -18.40 -7.04 -11.97
N PRO A 56 -17.62 -7.96 -12.57
CA PRO A 56 -17.94 -8.49 -13.90
C PRO A 56 -19.11 -9.48 -13.82
N SER A 57 -20.00 -9.41 -14.79
CA SER A 57 -21.10 -10.37 -15.00
C SER A 57 -20.85 -11.31 -16.19
N PHE A 58 -19.57 -11.61 -16.44
CA PHE A 58 -19.09 -12.46 -17.55
C PHE A 58 -17.80 -13.17 -17.11
N ASP A 59 -17.41 -14.20 -17.85
CA ASP A 59 -16.17 -14.95 -17.58
C ASP A 59 -14.97 -14.10 -17.96
N ILE A 60 -13.92 -14.08 -17.10
CA ILE A 60 -12.75 -13.21 -17.31
C ILE A 60 -11.47 -13.84 -16.77
N ALA A 61 -10.37 -13.64 -17.48
CA ALA A 61 -9.03 -13.96 -17.00
C ALA A 61 -8.55 -12.88 -16.01
N ILE A 62 -8.09 -13.32 -14.85
CA ILE A 62 -7.65 -12.47 -13.74
C ILE A 62 -6.27 -12.86 -13.25
N ARG A 63 -5.61 -11.92 -12.61
CA ARG A 63 -4.34 -12.12 -11.90
C ARG A 63 -4.35 -11.41 -10.55
N GLU A 64 -3.51 -11.88 -9.63
CA GLU A 64 -3.31 -11.25 -8.34
C GLU A 64 -2.56 -9.93 -8.46
N ILE A 65 -2.64 -9.10 -7.42
CA ILE A 65 -1.83 -7.89 -7.27
C ILE A 65 -0.35 -8.31 -7.19
N ASP A 66 0.51 -7.69 -8.01
CA ASP A 66 1.91 -8.06 -8.13
C ASP A 66 2.73 -7.70 -6.87
N ASN A 67 3.03 -8.71 -6.06
CA ASN A 67 3.87 -8.56 -4.86
C ASN A 67 5.27 -9.21 -5.03
N ARG A 68 5.72 -9.45 -6.24
CA ARG A 68 7.04 -10.05 -6.50
C ARG A 68 8.14 -8.99 -6.40
N LYS A 69 9.28 -9.34 -5.79
CA LYS A 69 10.45 -8.44 -5.72
C LYS A 69 10.93 -8.06 -7.13
N LYS A 70 11.37 -6.82 -7.30
CA LYS A 70 12.04 -6.38 -8.53
C LYS A 70 13.33 -7.20 -8.71
N ILE A 71 13.57 -7.73 -9.91
CA ILE A 71 14.75 -8.57 -10.18
C ILE A 71 15.85 -7.69 -10.75
N THR A 72 17.08 -7.94 -10.32
CA THR A 72 18.30 -7.34 -10.88
C THR A 72 18.44 -7.72 -12.36
N LYS A 73 18.98 -6.80 -13.18
CA LYS A 73 19.22 -6.99 -14.63
C LYS A 73 19.74 -8.40 -14.93
N GLY A 74 19.07 -9.12 -15.83
CA GLY A 74 19.53 -10.42 -16.36
C GLY A 74 18.82 -11.66 -15.84
N LYS A 75 17.95 -11.57 -14.82
CA LYS A 75 17.11 -12.70 -14.36
C LYS A 75 15.69 -12.57 -14.92
N LYS A 76 15.10 -13.67 -15.39
CA LYS A 76 13.70 -13.71 -15.81
C LYS A 76 12.81 -13.69 -14.57
N ARG A 77 11.84 -12.78 -14.54
CA ARG A 77 10.81 -12.72 -13.51
C ARG A 77 9.86 -13.92 -13.69
N ALA A 78 9.51 -14.61 -12.60
CA ALA A 78 8.48 -15.63 -12.68
C ALA A 78 7.19 -15.01 -13.23
N ALA A 79 6.44 -15.72 -14.08
CA ALA A 79 5.14 -15.24 -14.56
C ALA A 79 4.17 -15.07 -13.38
N ILE A 80 3.26 -14.11 -13.47
CA ILE A 80 2.11 -14.04 -12.56
C ILE A 80 1.15 -15.15 -13.00
N GLU A 81 0.63 -15.87 -12.03
CA GLU A 81 -0.41 -16.86 -12.29
C GLU A 81 -1.67 -16.15 -12.80
N VAL A 82 -2.16 -16.63 -13.94
CA VAL A 82 -3.41 -16.17 -14.54
C VAL A 82 -4.42 -17.29 -14.39
N LYS A 83 -5.61 -16.96 -13.91
CA LYS A 83 -6.72 -17.90 -13.86
C LYS A 83 -7.98 -17.29 -14.48
N THR A 84 -8.78 -18.09 -15.14
CA THR A 84 -10.12 -17.67 -15.57
C THR A 84 -11.09 -17.89 -14.43
N ILE A 85 -11.90 -16.88 -14.13
CA ILE A 85 -13.04 -16.98 -13.21
C ILE A 85 -14.33 -16.82 -14.01
N THR A 86 -15.28 -17.70 -13.73
CA THR A 86 -16.58 -17.68 -14.43
C THR A 86 -17.55 -16.72 -13.75
N LYS A 87 -18.54 -16.24 -14.53
CA LYS A 87 -19.65 -15.44 -14.00
C LYS A 87 -20.31 -16.14 -12.80
N LYS A 88 -20.53 -17.45 -12.88
CA LYS A 88 -21.18 -18.21 -11.81
C LYS A 88 -20.35 -18.20 -10.52
N GLU A 89 -19.04 -18.40 -10.62
CA GLU A 89 -18.13 -18.32 -9.45
C GLU A 89 -18.17 -16.94 -8.81
N ILE A 90 -18.16 -15.85 -9.61
CA ILE A 90 -18.26 -14.47 -9.11
C ILE A 90 -19.59 -14.27 -8.36
N GLU A 91 -20.72 -14.72 -8.95
CA GLU A 91 -22.02 -14.63 -8.31
C GLU A 91 -22.07 -15.41 -7.00
N ASP A 92 -21.51 -16.61 -6.97
CA ASP A 92 -21.51 -17.47 -5.78
C ASP A 92 -20.61 -16.87 -4.67
N ILE A 93 -19.44 -16.34 -5.00
CA ILE A 93 -18.59 -15.61 -4.06
C ILE A 93 -19.35 -14.40 -3.48
N ASN A 94 -20.01 -13.60 -4.32
CA ASN A 94 -20.67 -12.37 -3.85
C ASN A 94 -21.96 -12.68 -3.05
N LYS A 95 -22.67 -13.76 -3.33
CA LYS A 95 -23.84 -14.21 -2.51
C LYS A 95 -23.47 -14.51 -1.06
N ILE A 96 -22.28 -15.01 -0.81
CA ILE A 96 -21.80 -15.30 0.56
C ILE A 96 -21.02 -14.13 1.18
N GLY A 97 -21.10 -12.93 0.58
CA GLY A 97 -20.43 -11.73 1.12
C GLY A 97 -18.93 -11.65 0.79
N GLY A 98 -18.44 -12.43 -0.19
CA GLY A 98 -17.03 -12.47 -0.59
C GLY A 98 -16.51 -11.20 -1.26
N ASN A 99 -17.42 -10.31 -1.71
CA ASN A 99 -17.08 -8.97 -2.25
C ASN A 99 -16.01 -8.99 -3.35
N PHE A 100 -16.11 -9.93 -4.29
CA PHE A 100 -15.20 -10.01 -5.43
C PHE A 100 -15.21 -8.74 -6.27
N ARG A 101 -14.04 -8.17 -6.53
CA ARG A 101 -13.88 -6.93 -7.29
C ARG A 101 -12.64 -6.97 -8.18
N LEU A 102 -12.72 -6.34 -9.34
CA LEU A 102 -11.59 -6.08 -10.23
C LEU A 102 -11.17 -4.61 -10.13
N VAL A 103 -9.88 -4.33 -10.02
CA VAL A 103 -9.37 -2.96 -10.16
C VAL A 103 -9.40 -2.59 -11.64
N LEU A 104 -10.27 -1.66 -12.00
CA LEU A 104 -10.39 -1.14 -13.36
C LEU A 104 -9.46 0.06 -13.58
N ASP A 105 -9.38 0.94 -12.58
CA ASP A 105 -8.42 2.05 -12.52
C ASP A 105 -7.83 2.19 -11.11
N GLY A 106 -6.63 2.79 -11.02
CA GLY A 106 -5.87 2.88 -9.78
C GLY A 106 -4.94 1.69 -9.51
N GLN A 107 -4.73 0.81 -10.50
CA GLN A 107 -3.87 -0.37 -10.37
C GLN A 107 -2.47 -0.05 -9.80
N GLN A 108 -1.79 0.96 -10.34
CA GLN A 108 -0.43 1.30 -9.92
C GLN A 108 -0.41 1.74 -8.44
N ARG A 109 -1.39 2.56 -8.03
CA ARG A 109 -1.57 3.00 -6.64
C ARG A 109 -1.84 1.83 -5.71
N THR A 110 -2.83 1.01 -6.04
CA THR A 110 -3.20 -0.19 -5.28
C THR A 110 -2.01 -1.12 -5.11
N THR A 111 -1.28 -1.39 -6.19
CA THR A 111 -0.09 -2.26 -6.16
C THR A 111 1.02 -1.63 -5.32
N SER A 112 1.26 -0.33 -5.44
CA SER A 112 2.28 0.39 -4.68
C SER A 112 2.00 0.36 -3.17
N LEU A 113 0.77 0.65 -2.75
CA LEU A 113 0.33 0.57 -1.35
C LEU A 113 0.50 -0.85 -0.80
N TYR A 114 0.04 -1.85 -1.54
CA TYR A 114 0.15 -3.25 -1.15
C TYR A 114 1.61 -3.69 -0.97
N ARG A 115 2.47 -3.41 -1.95
CA ARG A 115 3.89 -3.77 -1.92
C ARG A 115 4.65 -3.12 -0.77
N ALA A 116 4.37 -1.86 -0.49
CA ALA A 116 5.00 -1.11 0.60
C ALA A 116 4.63 -1.68 1.97
N LEU A 117 3.34 -1.94 2.22
CA LEU A 117 2.87 -2.50 3.49
C LEU A 117 3.30 -3.96 3.69
N LYS A 118 3.44 -4.74 2.60
CA LYS A 118 3.98 -6.11 2.65
C LYS A 118 5.52 -6.16 2.68
N GLY A 119 6.22 -5.01 2.68
CA GLY A 119 7.67 -4.94 2.74
C GLY A 119 8.39 -5.42 1.46
N THR A 120 7.68 -5.54 0.35
CA THR A 120 8.26 -5.87 -0.96
C THR A 120 9.02 -4.69 -1.54
N ASP A 121 8.47 -3.49 -1.39
CA ASP A 121 9.12 -2.21 -1.62
C ASP A 121 9.42 -1.57 -0.25
N GLU A 122 10.67 -1.19 -0.03
CA GLU A 122 11.08 -0.60 1.24
C GLU A 122 10.64 0.86 1.32
N VAL A 123 9.94 1.19 2.41
CA VAL A 123 9.47 2.56 2.71
C VAL A 123 9.79 2.85 4.17
N TRP A 124 10.59 3.89 4.39
CA TRP A 124 11.01 4.34 5.70
C TRP A 124 10.50 5.76 5.95
N PHE A 125 10.01 5.98 7.15
CA PHE A 125 9.60 7.28 7.66
C PHE A 125 10.72 7.79 8.57
N VAL A 126 11.40 8.82 8.14
CA VAL A 126 12.52 9.44 8.86
C VAL A 126 12.00 10.62 9.65
N ALA A 127 12.20 10.62 10.97
CA ALA A 127 11.74 11.68 11.85
C ALA A 127 12.72 12.85 11.87
N LYS A 128 12.20 14.06 12.07
CA LYS A 128 12.99 15.23 12.47
C LYS A 128 13.53 15.04 13.88
N ASN A 129 14.65 15.67 14.19
CA ASN A 129 15.10 15.83 15.55
C ASN A 129 14.18 16.82 16.30
N GLU A 130 14.08 16.69 17.64
CA GLU A 130 13.19 17.56 18.44
C GLU A 130 13.52 19.05 18.29
N GLU A 131 14.79 19.40 18.11
CA GLU A 131 15.26 20.75 17.90
C GLU A 131 14.73 21.41 16.59
N GLU A 132 14.36 20.59 15.63
CA GLU A 132 13.80 21.01 14.34
C GLU A 132 12.27 21.24 14.40
N LEU A 133 11.63 20.87 15.51
CA LEU A 133 10.19 21.04 15.69
C LEU A 133 9.88 22.47 16.14
N VAL A 134 9.17 23.21 15.28
CA VAL A 134 8.80 24.60 15.56
C VAL A 134 7.51 24.64 16.38
N ASN A 135 7.61 25.19 17.61
CA ASN A 135 6.48 25.47 18.50
C ASN A 135 5.61 24.26 18.94
N THR A 136 6.11 23.05 18.82
CA THR A 136 5.38 21.85 19.24
C THR A 136 6.32 20.80 19.84
N SER A 137 5.78 19.93 20.69
CA SER A 137 6.50 18.77 21.18
C SER A 137 6.25 17.55 20.29
N PHE A 138 7.16 16.58 20.34
CA PHE A 138 7.03 15.33 19.58
C PHE A 138 5.68 14.62 19.82
N GLU A 139 5.12 14.72 21.01
CA GLU A 139 3.82 14.12 21.34
C GLU A 139 2.65 14.80 20.63
N ASN A 140 2.68 16.13 20.56
CA ASN A 140 1.56 16.95 20.09
C ASN A 140 1.62 17.28 18.60
N ALA A 141 2.79 17.14 17.96
CA ALA A 141 2.97 17.38 16.55
C ALA A 141 2.12 16.42 15.69
N LYS A 142 1.64 16.89 14.56
CA LYS A 142 1.05 16.03 13.54
C LYS A 142 2.14 15.18 12.87
N LEU A 143 1.75 14.07 12.23
CA LEU A 143 2.71 13.21 11.55
C LEU A 143 3.53 13.98 10.50
N GLU A 144 2.89 14.84 9.70
CA GLU A 144 3.56 15.70 8.69
C GLU A 144 4.60 16.64 9.29
N GLU A 145 4.40 17.10 10.52
CA GLU A 145 5.34 17.98 11.24
C GLU A 145 6.54 17.22 11.78
N LEU A 146 6.34 15.94 12.15
CA LEU A 146 7.37 15.06 12.70
C LEU A 146 8.34 14.52 11.66
N LEU A 147 7.93 14.44 10.40
CA LEU A 147 8.71 13.77 9.36
C LEU A 147 9.64 14.75 8.65
N GLU A 148 10.88 14.32 8.45
CA GLU A 148 11.83 14.96 7.54
C GLU A 148 11.59 14.48 6.11
N GLU A 149 11.55 13.16 5.92
CA GLU A 149 11.36 12.55 4.61
C GLU A 149 10.74 11.15 4.68
N ILE A 150 10.29 10.68 3.52
CA ILE A 150 9.91 9.29 3.27
C ILE A 150 10.84 8.75 2.19
N THR A 151 11.58 7.69 2.50
CA THR A 151 12.69 7.20 1.67
C THR A 151 12.73 5.66 1.61
N GLY A 152 13.68 5.10 0.85
CA GLY A 152 13.90 3.66 0.72
C GLY A 152 14.94 3.09 1.67
N GLU A 153 15.60 3.94 2.44
CA GLU A 153 16.71 3.55 3.29
C GLU A 153 16.50 4.05 4.72
N GLN A 154 17.04 3.33 5.67
CA GLN A 154 17.06 3.73 7.06
C GLN A 154 18.13 4.79 7.29
N ASP A 155 17.78 5.86 7.99
CA ASP A 155 18.72 6.89 8.39
C ASP A 155 19.56 6.41 9.60
N THR A 156 20.83 6.82 9.67
CA THR A 156 21.77 6.46 10.74
C THR A 156 21.76 7.41 11.93
N GLU A 157 21.38 8.68 11.69
CA GLU A 157 21.44 9.74 12.70
C GLU A 157 20.04 10.13 13.19
N ARG A 158 19.00 9.75 12.46
CA ARG A 158 17.62 10.09 12.76
C ARG A 158 16.77 8.83 12.99
N LEU A 159 15.83 8.96 13.90
CA LEU A 159 14.88 7.89 14.17
C LEU A 159 14.08 7.58 12.90
N SER A 160 14.21 6.36 12.42
CA SER A 160 13.52 5.90 11.21
C SER A 160 12.67 4.67 11.50
N ILE A 161 11.46 4.64 10.96
CA ILE A 161 10.53 3.52 11.13
C ILE A 161 10.14 2.95 9.76
N LYS A 162 10.30 1.65 9.60
CA LYS A 162 9.89 0.93 8.40
C LYS A 162 8.38 0.73 8.39
N LEU A 163 7.75 1.08 7.27
CA LEU A 163 6.29 0.98 7.13
C LEU A 163 5.77 -0.45 7.31
N SER A 164 6.45 -1.44 6.74
CA SER A 164 6.08 -2.85 6.88
C SER A 164 6.19 -3.37 8.31
N ASP A 165 7.11 -2.82 9.11
CA ASP A 165 7.23 -3.19 10.52
C ASP A 165 6.05 -2.64 11.33
N VAL A 166 5.61 -1.41 11.02
CA VAL A 166 4.39 -0.85 11.62
C VAL A 166 3.17 -1.70 11.25
N TRP A 167 3.09 -2.14 9.99
CA TRP A 167 2.02 -3.03 9.54
C TRP A 167 2.06 -4.37 10.30
N ASP A 168 3.23 -4.99 10.44
CA ASP A 168 3.40 -6.24 11.14
C ASP A 168 2.97 -6.13 12.60
N ILE A 169 3.40 -5.08 13.31
CA ILE A 169 3.02 -4.82 14.69
C ILE A 169 1.50 -4.62 14.84
N GLU A 170 0.84 -3.95 13.90
CA GLU A 170 -0.63 -3.73 13.94
C GLU A 170 -1.45 -4.99 13.57
N GLN A 171 -0.85 -6.00 12.98
CA GLN A 171 -1.51 -7.27 12.65
C GLN A 171 -1.25 -8.38 13.68
N ASN A 172 -0.27 -8.22 14.54
CA ASN A 172 0.14 -9.21 15.52
C ASN A 172 0.11 -8.59 16.93
N ASP A 173 -0.14 -9.42 17.94
CA ASP A 173 -0.27 -9.01 19.34
C ASP A 173 1.12 -8.95 20.03
N TYR A 174 2.03 -8.12 19.51
CA TYR A 174 3.32 -7.89 20.18
C TYR A 174 3.14 -7.05 21.44
N ASP A 175 3.74 -7.47 22.53
CA ASP A 175 3.87 -6.64 23.72
C ASP A 175 4.95 -5.54 23.57
N GLU A 176 5.04 -4.65 24.58
CA GLU A 176 6.00 -3.53 24.51
C GLU A 176 7.46 -3.97 24.50
N GLU A 177 7.80 -5.05 25.19
CA GLU A 177 9.17 -5.55 25.23
C GLU A 177 9.55 -6.23 23.90
N GLU A 178 8.63 -6.99 23.33
CA GLU A 178 8.80 -7.58 22.00
C GLU A 178 8.95 -6.51 20.90
N ILE A 179 8.17 -5.43 20.96
CA ILE A 179 8.30 -4.30 20.02
C ILE A 179 9.67 -3.65 20.17
N LYS A 180 10.12 -3.45 21.39
CA LYS A 180 11.43 -2.85 21.68
C LYS A 180 12.58 -3.71 21.18
N GLU A 181 12.56 -5.03 21.47
CA GLU A 181 13.63 -5.96 21.07
C GLU A 181 13.63 -6.26 19.57
N ASN A 182 12.44 -6.48 18.99
CA ASN A 182 12.33 -6.96 17.62
C ASN A 182 12.38 -5.84 16.57
N PHE A 183 12.05 -4.60 16.96
CA PHE A 183 11.97 -3.47 16.02
C PHE A 183 12.86 -2.30 16.44
N PHE A 184 12.67 -1.71 17.63
CA PHE A 184 13.41 -0.51 18.04
C PHE A 184 14.91 -0.75 18.15
N PHE A 185 15.37 -1.82 18.85
CA PHE A 185 16.78 -2.13 18.98
C PHE A 185 17.47 -2.52 17.67
N LYS A 186 16.72 -2.80 16.63
CA LYS A 186 17.25 -3.08 15.29
C LYS A 186 17.37 -1.83 14.41
N THR A 187 16.92 -0.68 14.89
CA THR A 187 17.12 0.58 14.17
C THR A 187 18.59 0.99 14.17
N PHE A 188 19.09 1.54 13.06
CA PHE A 188 20.44 2.10 13.00
C PHE A 188 20.61 3.23 14.02
N TYR A 189 19.58 4.06 14.19
CA TYR A 189 19.55 5.09 15.21
C TYR A 189 19.88 4.56 16.60
N TYR A 190 19.18 3.50 17.07
CA TYR A 190 19.50 2.89 18.35
C TYR A 190 20.92 2.34 18.38
N GLN A 191 21.33 1.59 17.34
CA GLN A 191 22.66 0.97 17.29
C GLN A 191 23.79 1.99 17.24
N THR A 192 23.54 3.19 16.72
CA THR A 192 24.52 4.30 16.70
C THR A 192 24.67 4.92 18.07
N TYR A 193 23.58 5.18 18.77
CA TYR A 193 23.60 6.06 19.96
C TYR A 193 23.47 5.35 21.31
N TYR A 194 23.13 4.06 21.37
CA TYR A 194 22.81 3.39 22.64
C TYR A 194 23.95 3.40 23.69
N ASN A 195 25.20 3.59 23.27
CA ASN A 195 26.37 3.70 24.16
C ASN A 195 26.76 5.15 24.49
N ASP A 196 26.09 6.14 23.93
CA ASP A 196 26.46 7.53 24.13
C ASP A 196 26.07 8.01 25.52
N GLN A 197 26.95 8.85 26.11
CA GLN A 197 26.64 9.49 27.38
C GLN A 197 25.43 10.41 27.22
N GLY A 198 24.39 10.13 27.99
CA GLY A 198 23.14 10.89 27.96
C GLY A 198 22.05 10.29 27.07
N TYR A 199 22.32 9.19 26.37
CA TYR A 199 21.27 8.47 25.62
C TYR A 199 20.27 7.82 26.59
N ASP A 200 19.05 8.35 26.63
CA ASP A 200 17.97 7.79 27.43
C ASP A 200 17.11 6.85 26.62
N ILE A 201 17.41 5.56 26.68
CA ILE A 201 16.68 4.49 25.98
C ILE A 201 15.15 4.60 26.19
N LYS A 202 14.72 4.96 27.40
CA LYS A 202 13.30 5.04 27.74
C LYS A 202 12.62 6.20 27.00
N SER A 203 13.30 7.36 26.95
CA SER A 203 12.82 8.52 26.20
C SER A 203 12.78 8.22 24.71
N GLU A 204 13.82 7.64 24.15
CA GLU A 204 13.91 7.35 22.71
C GLU A 204 12.91 6.27 22.29
N PHE A 205 12.71 5.23 23.09
CA PHE A 205 11.67 4.25 22.83
C PHE A 205 10.26 4.87 22.90
N LYS A 206 10.04 5.85 23.78
CA LYS A 206 8.78 6.61 23.82
C LYS A 206 8.56 7.37 22.51
N LYS A 207 9.57 8.03 21.94
CA LYS A 207 9.49 8.70 20.63
C LYS A 207 9.15 7.69 19.52
N TYR A 208 9.85 6.55 19.49
CA TYR A 208 9.56 5.46 18.56
C TYR A 208 8.08 5.04 18.62
N ARG A 209 7.55 4.81 19.82
CA ARG A 209 6.14 4.41 20.00
C ARG A 209 5.15 5.46 19.50
N ILE A 210 5.43 6.74 19.76
CA ILE A 210 4.58 7.85 19.30
C ILE A 210 4.56 7.90 17.78
N LEU A 211 5.72 7.90 17.16
CA LEU A 211 5.84 7.95 15.71
C LEU A 211 5.16 6.73 15.05
N ARG A 212 5.46 5.52 15.55
CA ARG A 212 4.83 4.29 15.09
C ARG A 212 3.31 4.36 15.16
N LYS A 213 2.76 4.84 16.28
CA LYS A 213 1.29 4.97 16.44
C LYS A 213 0.70 5.94 15.44
N LYS A 214 1.33 7.09 15.22
CA LYS A 214 0.87 8.08 14.24
C LYS A 214 0.91 7.53 12.81
N ILE A 215 1.92 6.72 12.46
CA ILE A 215 1.98 6.02 11.17
C ILE A 215 0.86 4.97 11.08
N ALA A 216 0.61 4.20 12.15
CA ALA A 216 -0.46 3.21 12.19
C ALA A 216 -1.86 3.83 12.03
N ASP A 217 -2.06 5.06 12.48
CA ASP A 217 -3.32 5.78 12.32
C ASP A 217 -3.65 6.05 10.83
N LEU A 218 -2.65 6.16 9.96
CA LEU A 218 -2.87 6.24 8.50
C LEU A 218 -3.59 5.00 7.96
N PHE A 219 -3.33 3.82 8.54
CA PHE A 219 -3.95 2.56 8.06
C PHE A 219 -5.45 2.51 8.33
N LYS A 220 -5.90 3.21 9.36
CA LYS A 220 -7.29 3.24 9.83
C LYS A 220 -8.10 4.39 9.24
N SER A 221 -7.41 5.39 8.67
CA SER A 221 -8.06 6.56 8.07
C SER A 221 -8.85 6.17 6.82
N GLU A 222 -10.14 6.48 6.79
CA GLU A 222 -11.01 6.27 5.63
C GLU A 222 -11.13 7.52 4.73
N LYS A 223 -10.47 8.62 5.10
CA LYS A 223 -10.65 9.91 4.42
C LYS A 223 -9.92 10.01 3.08
N LEU A 224 -8.84 9.25 2.92
CA LEU A 224 -7.85 9.48 1.87
C LEU A 224 -7.96 8.51 0.70
N LEU A 225 -8.68 7.40 0.88
CA LEU A 225 -8.86 6.37 -0.13
C LEU A 225 -10.34 6.20 -0.45
N SER A 226 -10.77 6.85 -1.53
CA SER A 226 -12.11 6.65 -2.06
C SER A 226 -12.12 5.61 -3.17
N PHE A 227 -13.29 5.00 -3.38
CA PHE A 227 -13.48 4.08 -4.50
C PHE A 227 -14.87 4.19 -5.10
N TYR A 228 -14.99 3.76 -6.36
CA TYR A 228 -16.24 3.56 -7.06
C TYR A 228 -16.41 2.08 -7.36
N LEU A 229 -17.61 1.57 -7.15
CA LEU A 229 -17.97 0.18 -7.47
C LEU A 229 -18.99 0.18 -8.62
N LEU A 230 -18.64 -0.48 -9.71
CA LEU A 230 -19.41 -0.49 -10.95
C LEU A 230 -19.82 -1.91 -11.31
N ASP A 231 -21.11 -2.10 -11.62
CA ASP A 231 -21.57 -3.34 -12.25
C ASP A 231 -21.17 -3.35 -13.73
N MET A 232 -20.40 -4.35 -14.12
CA MET A 232 -19.80 -4.42 -15.45
C MET A 232 -20.32 -5.64 -16.23
N ASN A 233 -21.15 -5.39 -17.25
CA ASN A 233 -21.31 -6.37 -18.32
C ASN A 233 -20.14 -6.22 -19.32
N LEU A 234 -19.99 -7.19 -20.23
CA LEU A 234 -18.87 -7.21 -21.17
C LEU A 234 -18.79 -5.93 -22.03
N GLU A 235 -19.91 -5.40 -22.51
CA GLU A 235 -19.95 -4.19 -23.32
C GLU A 235 -19.44 -2.96 -22.54
N LYS A 236 -19.95 -2.72 -21.34
CA LYS A 236 -19.50 -1.62 -20.46
C LYS A 236 -18.02 -1.74 -20.11
N PHE A 237 -17.56 -2.97 -19.87
CA PHE A 237 -16.18 -3.26 -19.53
C PHE A 237 -15.24 -2.88 -20.69
N VAL A 238 -15.55 -3.30 -21.89
CA VAL A 238 -14.79 -2.95 -23.10
C VAL A 238 -14.76 -1.44 -23.31
N VAL A 239 -15.92 -0.79 -23.29
CA VAL A 239 -16.03 0.68 -23.47
C VAL A 239 -15.28 1.44 -22.39
N PHE A 240 -15.28 0.95 -21.14
CA PHE A 240 -14.50 1.57 -20.06
C PHE A 240 -13.02 1.59 -20.40
N PHE A 241 -12.45 0.45 -20.79
CA PHE A 241 -11.02 0.37 -21.10
C PHE A 241 -10.63 1.08 -22.41
N GLU A 242 -11.48 1.07 -23.43
CA GLU A 242 -11.24 1.86 -24.64
C GLU A 242 -11.15 3.36 -24.35
N ARG A 243 -11.99 3.87 -23.45
CA ARG A 243 -12.03 5.32 -23.12
C ARG A 243 -11.01 5.74 -22.06
N SER A 244 -10.70 4.89 -21.11
CA SER A 244 -9.73 5.22 -20.04
C SER A 244 -8.26 5.11 -20.49
N ASN A 245 -7.98 4.35 -21.57
CA ASN A 245 -6.63 4.18 -22.12
C ASN A 245 -6.25 5.17 -23.22
N THR A 246 -6.84 6.36 -23.27
CA THR A 246 -6.57 7.41 -24.30
C THR A 246 -5.12 7.90 -24.34
N SER A 247 -4.27 7.58 -23.37
CA SER A 247 -2.86 7.95 -23.29
C SER A 247 -1.88 6.76 -23.24
N GLY A 248 -2.34 5.54 -23.48
CA GLY A 248 -1.54 4.30 -23.41
C GLY A 248 -1.89 3.33 -24.53
N VAL A 249 -1.29 2.15 -24.53
CA VAL A 249 -1.48 1.07 -25.49
C VAL A 249 -2.98 0.88 -25.78
N GLN A 250 -3.39 1.06 -27.05
CA GLN A 250 -4.73 0.69 -27.49
C GLN A 250 -4.92 -0.81 -27.21
N LEU A 251 -5.72 -1.12 -26.20
CA LEU A 251 -6.19 -2.50 -26.00
C LEU A 251 -7.10 -2.84 -27.19
N ASN A 252 -6.63 -3.75 -27.99
CA ASN A 252 -7.46 -4.24 -29.10
C ASN A 252 -8.62 -5.05 -28.48
N PHE A 253 -9.84 -4.82 -28.96
CA PHE A 253 -11.02 -5.60 -28.59
C PHE A 253 -10.78 -7.12 -28.63
N ILE A 254 -9.90 -7.56 -29.55
CA ILE A 254 -9.45 -8.95 -29.69
C ILE A 254 -8.70 -9.43 -28.46
N ASP A 255 -7.87 -8.60 -27.81
CA ASP A 255 -7.09 -8.97 -26.62
C ASP A 255 -7.99 -9.21 -25.40
N ILE A 256 -9.08 -8.42 -25.31
CA ILE A 256 -10.09 -8.57 -24.24
C ILE A 256 -10.95 -9.85 -24.49
N LEU A 257 -11.24 -10.18 -25.76
CA LEU A 257 -11.98 -11.38 -26.11
C LEU A 257 -11.13 -12.65 -26.11
N ALA A 258 -9.83 -12.55 -26.38
CA ALA A 258 -8.91 -13.68 -26.36
C ALA A 258 -8.55 -14.13 -24.93
N ALA A 259 -8.87 -13.34 -23.93
CA ALA A 259 -8.79 -13.68 -22.51
C ALA A 259 -9.97 -14.57 -22.02
N LYS A 260 -10.68 -15.21 -22.98
CA LYS A 260 -11.72 -16.21 -22.71
C LYS A 260 -11.13 -17.61 -22.59
#